data_b2d4c3820bfefe04c0ca4a7c531f40c3
#
_entry.id   b2d4c3820bfefe04c0ca4a7c531f40c3
#
_cell.length_a   1.000
_cell.length_b   1.000
_cell.length_c   1.000
_cell.angle_alpha   90.00
_cell.angle_beta   90.00
_cell.angle_gamma   90.00
#
_symmetry.space_group_name_H-M   'P 1'
#
loop_
_entity.id
_entity.type
_entity.pdbx_description
1 polymer ?
#
loop_
_entity_poly.entity_id
_entity_poly.type
_entity_poly.pdbx_seq_one_letter_code
_entity_poly.pdbx_strand_id
1 'polypeptide(L)' 'MSSVGYHEPIEELSDETRDMHRAIVSLMEELEAVDWYNQRADACKD' A
#
# COMPACT_ATOMS: atom_id res chain seq x y z
N MET A 1 5.63 12.47 10.90
CA MET A 1 5.21 11.98 10.38
C MET A 1 4.40 11.11 10.59
N SER A 2 3.85 10.91 10.27
CA SER A 2 2.92 10.27 10.61
C SER A 2 3.04 8.95 10.57
N SER A 3 2.24 8.31 11.13
CA SER A 3 2.17 6.93 11.17
C SER A 3 1.58 6.42 9.93
N VAL A 4 2.00 6.74 8.88
CA VAL A 4 1.59 6.35 7.57
C VAL A 4 0.51 5.31 7.53
N GLY A 5 -0.73 5.75 7.46
CA GLY A 5 -1.86 4.86 7.29
C GLY A 5 -2.37 4.19 8.54
N TYR A 6 -1.77 4.45 9.70
CA TYR A 6 -2.32 3.90 10.94
C TYR A 6 -3.56 4.69 11.33
N HIS A 7 -4.58 3.95 11.71
CA HIS A 7 -5.86 4.54 12.10
C HIS A 7 -6.05 4.51 13.62
N GLU A 8 -5.28 3.69 14.31
CA GLU A 8 -5.30 3.59 15.75
C GLU A 8 -3.93 3.90 16.30
N PRO A 9 -3.81 4.25 17.59
CA PRO A 9 -2.49 4.52 18.16
C PRO A 9 -1.57 3.32 18.00
N ILE A 10 -0.37 3.56 17.47
CA ILE A 10 0.57 2.48 17.21
C ILE A 10 0.86 1.67 18.44
N GLU A 11 1.00 2.34 19.58
CA GLU A 11 1.38 1.65 20.81
C GLU A 11 0.29 0.71 21.33
N GLU A 12 -0.92 0.82 20.79
CA GLU A 12 -2.01 -0.07 21.18
C GLU A 12 -2.15 -1.26 20.23
N LEU A 13 -1.32 -1.32 19.19
CA LEU A 13 -1.40 -2.40 18.23
C LEU A 13 -0.37 -3.46 18.54
N SER A 14 -0.74 -4.72 18.32
CA SER A 14 0.21 -5.81 18.51
C SER A 14 1.26 -5.78 17.41
N ASP A 15 2.37 -6.47 17.65
CA ASP A 15 3.42 -6.59 16.64
C ASP A 15 2.88 -7.26 15.39
N GLU A 16 2.02 -8.27 15.58
CA GLU A 16 1.44 -8.98 14.44
C GLU A 16 0.60 -8.05 13.58
N THR A 17 -0.18 -7.18 14.22
CA THR A 17 -1.02 -6.25 13.47
C THR A 17 -0.17 -5.22 12.74
N ARG A 18 0.91 -4.76 13.36
CA ARG A 18 1.80 -3.81 12.70
C ARG A 18 2.52 -4.46 11.52
N ASP A 19 2.91 -5.73 11.67
CA ASP A 19 3.53 -6.45 10.56
C ASP A 19 2.54 -6.63 9.41
N MET A 20 1.30 -6.98 9.73
CA MET A 20 0.27 -7.13 8.71
C MET A 20 -0.01 -5.80 8.02
N HIS A 21 0.01 -4.71 8.78
CA HIS A 21 -0.17 -3.39 8.19
C HIS A 21 0.90 -3.12 7.12
N ARG A 22 2.16 -3.42 7.44
CA ARG A 22 3.24 -3.21 6.47
C ARG A 22 3.04 -4.06 5.23
N ALA A 23 2.59 -5.30 5.40
CA ALA A 23 2.32 -6.17 4.26
C ALA A 23 1.19 -5.62 3.40
N ILE A 24 0.14 -5.11 4.04
CA ILE A 24 -0.99 -4.55 3.31
C ILE A 24 -0.57 -3.30 2.54
N VAL A 25 0.23 -2.43 3.16
CA VAL A 25 0.71 -1.23 2.48
C VAL A 25 1.54 -1.59 1.26
N SER A 26 2.41 -2.61 1.41
CA SER A 26 3.21 -3.07 0.28
C SER A 26 2.33 -3.60 -0.85
N LEU A 27 1.28 -4.33 -0.50
CA LEU A 27 0.35 -4.83 -1.51
C LEU A 27 -0.37 -3.68 -2.21
N MET A 28 -0.76 -2.67 -1.45
CA MET A 28 -1.42 -1.50 -2.03
C MET A 28 -0.50 -0.81 -3.03
N GLU A 29 0.78 -0.69 -2.70
CA GLU A 29 1.75 -0.08 -3.60
C GLU A 29 1.92 -0.90 -4.86
N GLU A 30 1.92 -2.22 -4.73
CA GLU A 30 2.02 -3.11 -5.88
C GLU A 30 0.80 -2.99 -6.77
N LEU A 31 -0.39 -2.90 -6.18
CA LEU A 31 -1.61 -2.72 -6.95
C LEU A 31 -1.63 -1.38 -7.67
N GLU A 32 -1.12 -0.35 -7.02
CA GLU A 32 -1.00 0.95 -7.65
C GLU A 32 -0.10 0.88 -8.87
N ALA A 33 1.01 0.17 -8.76
CA ALA A 33 1.91 0.00 -9.89
C ALA A 33 1.24 -0.76 -11.03
N VAL A 34 0.45 -1.78 -10.70
CA VAL A 34 -0.30 -2.53 -11.71
C VAL A 34 -1.27 -1.61 -12.45
N ASP A 35 -1.93 -0.73 -11.71
CA ASP A 35 -2.85 0.23 -12.32
C ASP A 35 -2.11 1.16 -13.27
N TRP A 36 -0.94 1.64 -12.86
CA TRP A 36 -0.14 2.51 -13.70
C TRP A 36 0.32 1.81 -14.98
N TYR A 37 0.74 0.55 -14.87
CA TYR A 37 1.14 -0.22 -16.05
C TYR A 37 -0.04 -0.44 -16.98
N ASN A 38 -1.22 -0.69 -16.42
CA ASN A 38 -2.40 -0.86 -17.25
C ASN A 38 -2.74 0.42 -17.99
N GLN A 39 -2.60 1.56 -17.32
CA GLN A 39 -2.84 2.84 -17.96
C GLN A 39 -1.82 3.09 -19.09
N ARG A 40 -0.57 2.74 -18.82
CA ARG A 40 0.46 2.92 -19.84
C ARG A 40 0.19 2.05 -21.05
N ALA A 41 -0.22 0.81 -20.81
CA ALA A 41 -0.51 -0.10 -21.92
C ALA A 41 -1.65 0.44 -22.76
N ASP A 42 -2.67 1.01 -22.13
CA ASP A 42 -3.78 1.58 -22.87
C ASP A 42 -3.37 2.84 -23.63
N ALA A 43 -2.52 3.65 -23.06
CA ALA A 43 -2.08 4.90 -23.68
C ALA A 43 -1.10 4.66 -24.83
N CYS A 44 -0.44 3.52 -24.86
CA CYS A 44 0.51 3.20 -25.89
C CYS A 44 -0.24 2.70 -27.11
N LYS A 45 -0.34 3.52 -28.12
CA LYS A 45 -1.20 3.24 -29.27
C LYS A 45 -0.49 2.62 -30.45
N ASP A 46 0.71 2.20 -30.29
CA ASP A 46 1.41 1.60 -31.39
C ASP A 46 0.97 0.19 -31.67
#